data_826dca8a2fd6c3f0184acfdb09f21605
#
_entry.id   826dca8a2fd6c3f0184acfdb09f21605
#
_cell.length_a   1.000
_cell.length_b   1.000
_cell.length_c   1.000
_cell.angle_alpha   90.00
_cell.angle_beta   90.00
_cell.angle_gamma   90.00
#
_symmetry.space_group_name_H-M   'P 1'
#
loop_
_entity.id
_entity.type
_entity.pdbx_description
1 polymer ?
#
loop_
_entity_poly.entity_id
_entity_poly.type
_entity_poly.pdbx_seq_one_letter_code
_entity_poly.pdbx_strand_id
1 'polypeptide(L)'
;MSDAAHKAMWERLDLDIEGHEALLGVLGKFYGDIFLSQEGRLAGAEYLDFVLSEVHGQRIQEILDAKATGTKVVGTFCVFVPEELTLAAGAIQVGLCAGAKTGTEKAEAILPRNTCDLIKSFVGFKLARLCPYVESCDLIVGETTCDGKKKAYEAFADYAPM
;
A
#
# COMPACT_ATOMS: atom_id res chain seq x y z
N MET A 1 16.58 10.31 -2.05
CA MET A 1 17.47 9.38 -1.26
C MET A 1 18.10 8.39 -2.21
N SER A 2 19.21 7.72 -1.85
CA SER A 2 19.83 6.70 -2.69
C SER A 2 19.03 5.37 -2.60
N ASP A 3 19.05 4.55 -3.65
CA ASP A 3 18.38 3.23 -3.66
C ASP A 3 18.79 2.35 -2.46
N ALA A 4 20.05 2.44 -2.02
CA ALA A 4 20.54 1.73 -0.86
C ALA A 4 19.87 2.14 0.46
N ALA A 5 19.50 3.42 0.61
CA ALA A 5 18.80 3.89 1.81
C ALA A 5 17.34 3.41 1.84
N HIS A 6 16.67 3.38 0.68
CA HIS A 6 15.33 2.83 0.55
C HIS A 6 15.32 1.32 0.86
N LYS A 7 16.29 0.57 0.34
CA LYS A 7 16.39 -0.87 0.59
C LYS A 7 16.53 -1.19 2.07
N ALA A 8 17.42 -0.50 2.79
CA ALA A 8 17.59 -0.67 4.24
C ALA A 8 16.29 -0.34 5.03
N MET A 9 15.51 0.62 4.55
CA MET A 9 14.20 0.96 5.12
C MET A 9 13.19 -0.17 4.90
N TRP A 10 13.11 -0.73 3.70
CA TRP A 10 12.23 -1.85 3.36
C TRP A 10 12.61 -3.14 4.12
N GLU A 11 13.90 -3.40 4.30
CA GLU A 11 14.39 -4.50 5.14
C GLU A 11 13.94 -4.38 6.61
N ARG A 12 13.94 -3.17 7.17
CA ARG A 12 13.42 -2.91 8.53
C ARG A 12 11.92 -3.17 8.67
N LEU A 13 11.17 -3.02 7.59
CA LEU A 13 9.74 -3.37 7.52
C LEU A 13 9.52 -4.85 7.22
N ASP A 14 10.60 -5.64 7.09
CA ASP A 14 10.58 -7.07 6.80
C ASP A 14 9.84 -7.38 5.48
N LEU A 15 10.05 -6.54 4.44
CA LEU A 15 9.50 -6.79 3.11
C LEU A 15 10.24 -7.94 2.41
N ASP A 16 9.54 -8.63 1.52
CA ASP A 16 10.17 -9.44 0.47
C ASP A 16 10.82 -8.49 -0.54
N ILE A 17 12.13 -8.26 -0.39
CA ILE A 17 12.85 -7.25 -1.17
C ILE A 17 12.84 -7.58 -2.66
N GLU A 18 13.07 -8.84 -3.03
CA GLU A 18 13.06 -9.26 -4.44
C GLU A 18 11.68 -9.04 -5.06
N GLY A 19 10.63 -9.48 -4.39
CA GLY A 19 9.26 -9.29 -4.84
C GLY A 19 8.86 -7.80 -4.88
N HIS A 20 9.32 -6.99 -3.92
CA HIS A 20 9.05 -5.56 -3.88
C HIS A 20 9.77 -4.81 -5.01
N GLU A 21 11.05 -5.08 -5.26
CA GLU A 21 11.82 -4.50 -6.38
C GLU A 21 11.19 -4.88 -7.73
N ALA A 22 10.78 -6.14 -7.90
CA ALA A 22 10.07 -6.61 -9.10
C ALA A 22 8.74 -5.86 -9.30
N LEU A 23 7.96 -5.66 -8.24
CA LEU A 23 6.72 -4.87 -8.28
C LEU A 23 7.00 -3.43 -8.74
N LEU A 24 7.98 -2.76 -8.14
CA LEU A 24 8.36 -1.39 -8.51
C LEU A 24 8.80 -1.29 -9.98
N GLY A 25 9.53 -2.29 -10.49
CA GLY A 25 9.91 -2.37 -11.89
C GLY A 25 8.69 -2.44 -12.83
N VAL A 26 7.70 -3.26 -12.50
CA VAL A 26 6.45 -3.35 -13.26
C VAL A 26 5.64 -2.05 -13.20
N LEU A 27 5.50 -1.45 -12.03
CA LEU A 27 4.77 -0.19 -11.84
C LEU A 27 5.46 0.96 -12.58
N GLY A 28 6.79 1.07 -12.51
CA GLY A 28 7.57 2.10 -13.20
C GLY A 28 7.45 1.98 -14.72
N LYS A 29 7.54 0.73 -15.25
CA LYS A 29 7.31 0.49 -16.68
C LYS A 29 5.89 0.86 -17.10
N PHE A 30 4.89 0.43 -16.36
CA PHE A 30 3.48 0.76 -16.62
C PHE A 30 3.25 2.28 -16.65
N TYR A 31 3.79 2.99 -15.65
CA TYR A 31 3.67 4.44 -15.56
C TYR A 31 4.36 5.13 -16.73
N GLY A 32 5.56 4.69 -17.09
CA GLY A 32 6.31 5.18 -18.25
C GLY A 32 5.55 5.00 -19.57
N ASP A 33 5.06 3.78 -19.80
CA ASP A 33 4.38 3.43 -21.06
C ASP A 33 3.01 4.13 -21.23
N ILE A 34 2.29 4.38 -20.14
CA ILE A 34 0.91 4.92 -20.23
C ILE A 34 0.85 6.42 -19.97
N PHE A 35 1.60 6.93 -18.99
CA PHE A 35 1.48 8.33 -18.56
C PHE A 35 2.62 9.21 -19.10
N LEU A 36 3.88 8.79 -18.93
CA LEU A 36 5.01 9.62 -19.34
C LEU A 36 5.15 9.72 -20.86
N SER A 37 4.69 8.72 -21.59
CA SER A 37 4.74 8.71 -23.07
C SER A 37 3.67 9.57 -23.73
N GLN A 38 2.71 10.13 -22.99
CA GLN A 38 1.64 10.94 -23.56
C GLN A 38 2.15 12.28 -24.07
N GLU A 39 1.73 12.67 -25.28
CA GLU A 39 1.96 14.00 -25.84
C GLU A 39 1.00 15.03 -25.21
N GLY A 40 1.45 16.28 -25.09
CA GLY A 40 0.63 17.38 -24.60
C GLY A 40 0.29 17.32 -23.11
N ARG A 41 1.11 16.65 -22.31
CA ARG A 41 0.95 16.62 -20.86
C ARG A 41 0.99 18.02 -20.25
N LEU A 42 0.17 18.26 -19.23
CA LEU A 42 0.15 19.52 -18.50
C LEU A 42 1.46 19.74 -17.75
N ALA A 43 1.97 20.97 -17.72
CA ALA A 43 3.20 21.32 -16.99
C ALA A 43 3.15 20.93 -15.50
N GLY A 44 1.98 21.03 -14.86
CA GLY A 44 1.79 20.59 -13.46
C GLY A 44 1.90 19.09 -13.23
N ALA A 45 1.89 18.25 -14.27
CA ALA A 45 2.00 16.80 -14.14
C ALA A 45 3.37 16.36 -13.60
N GLU A 46 4.43 17.13 -13.81
CA GLU A 46 5.78 16.83 -13.28
C GLU A 46 5.79 16.67 -11.76
N TYR A 47 5.00 17.47 -11.04
CA TYR A 47 4.87 17.32 -9.59
C TYR A 47 4.23 15.97 -9.20
N LEU A 48 3.20 15.55 -9.93
CA LEU A 48 2.55 14.25 -9.70
C LEU A 48 3.48 13.09 -10.04
N ASP A 49 4.28 13.22 -11.10
CA ASP A 49 5.29 12.23 -11.48
C ASP A 49 6.32 12.04 -10.36
N PHE A 50 6.80 13.17 -9.79
CA PHE A 50 7.71 13.13 -8.64
C PHE A 50 7.05 12.44 -7.43
N VAL A 51 5.82 12.82 -7.05
CA VAL A 51 5.12 12.21 -5.91
C VAL A 51 4.95 10.71 -6.11
N LEU A 52 4.61 10.27 -7.32
CA LEU A 52 4.44 8.84 -7.62
C LEU A 52 5.76 8.08 -7.64
N SER A 53 6.88 8.71 -8.05
CA SER A 53 8.20 8.07 -8.01
C SER A 53 8.69 7.83 -6.58
N GLU A 54 8.25 8.64 -5.61
CA GLU A 54 8.68 8.57 -4.21
C GLU A 54 7.66 7.86 -3.28
N VAL A 55 6.58 7.32 -3.85
CA VAL A 55 5.49 6.73 -3.05
C VAL A 55 5.95 5.57 -2.15
N HIS A 56 6.90 4.74 -2.58
CA HIS A 56 7.49 3.66 -1.80
C HIS A 56 8.88 4.01 -1.22
N GLY A 57 9.38 5.20 -1.49
CA GLY A 57 10.66 5.73 -1.01
C GLY A 57 10.47 6.77 0.08
N GLN A 58 10.60 8.04 -0.28
CA GLN A 58 10.56 9.17 0.67
C GLN A 58 9.29 9.19 1.52
N ARG A 59 8.11 8.88 0.94
CA ARG A 59 6.85 8.89 1.68
C ARG A 59 6.84 7.86 2.81
N ILE A 60 7.40 6.69 2.60
CA ILE A 60 7.51 5.67 3.66
C ILE A 60 8.48 6.12 4.76
N GLN A 61 9.61 6.75 4.38
CA GLN A 61 10.54 7.29 5.36
C GLN A 61 9.88 8.35 6.25
N GLU A 62 9.11 9.29 5.67
CA GLU A 62 8.34 10.29 6.42
C GLU A 62 7.38 9.66 7.43
N ILE A 63 6.69 8.59 7.04
CA ILE A 63 5.78 7.84 7.91
C ILE A 63 6.55 7.21 9.08
N LEU A 64 7.69 6.57 8.80
CA LEU A 64 8.51 5.93 9.82
C LEU A 64 9.12 6.94 10.79
N ASP A 65 9.55 8.10 10.29
CA ASP A 65 10.08 9.20 11.11
C ASP A 65 8.98 9.76 12.04
N ALA A 66 7.76 9.93 11.54
CA ALA A 66 6.63 10.32 12.36
C ALA A 66 6.29 9.26 13.42
N LYS A 67 6.35 7.97 13.08
CA LYS A 67 6.18 6.88 14.06
C LYS A 67 7.25 6.91 15.14
N ALA A 68 8.49 7.22 14.81
CA ALA A 68 9.59 7.33 15.77
C ALA A 68 9.35 8.44 16.81
N THR A 69 8.54 9.46 16.48
CA THR A 69 8.11 10.52 17.39
C THR A 69 6.79 10.24 18.12
N GLY A 70 6.21 9.04 17.92
CA GLY A 70 5.00 8.59 18.61
C GLY A 70 3.69 8.72 17.81
N THR A 71 3.73 9.26 16.59
CA THR A 71 2.55 9.35 15.73
C THR A 71 2.09 7.96 15.32
N LYS A 72 0.78 7.69 15.35
CA LYS A 72 0.20 6.43 14.92
C LYS A 72 -0.13 6.46 13.43
N VAL A 73 -0.10 5.29 12.78
CA VAL A 73 -0.45 5.12 11.37
C VAL A 73 -1.66 4.22 11.26
N VAL A 74 -2.72 4.75 10.65
CA VAL A 74 -3.98 4.05 10.43
C VAL A 74 -4.12 3.73 8.94
N GLY A 75 -4.09 2.45 8.63
CA GLY A 75 -4.37 1.96 7.28
C GLY A 75 -5.88 1.86 7.04
N THR A 76 -6.36 2.27 5.86
CA THR A 76 -7.78 2.21 5.54
C THR A 76 -8.02 1.57 4.19
N PHE A 77 -9.10 0.81 4.08
CA PHE A 77 -9.57 0.29 2.80
C PHE A 77 -10.68 1.19 2.26
N CYS A 78 -10.53 1.60 0.99
CA CYS A 78 -11.43 2.54 0.33
C CYS A 78 -11.52 3.93 0.98
N VAL A 79 -12.35 4.78 0.36
CA VAL A 79 -12.57 6.18 0.74
C VAL A 79 -13.69 6.37 1.77
N PHE A 80 -14.29 5.29 2.25
CA PHE A 80 -15.45 5.37 3.14
C PHE A 80 -15.09 5.46 4.63
N VAL A 81 -13.84 5.26 4.98
CA VAL A 81 -13.35 5.51 6.34
C VAL A 81 -13.08 7.01 6.49
N PRO A 82 -13.75 7.70 7.42
CA PRO A 82 -13.60 9.15 7.56
C PRO A 82 -12.17 9.52 7.98
N GLU A 83 -11.43 10.18 7.09
CA GLU A 83 -10.07 10.65 7.36
C GLU A 83 -10.01 11.64 8.52
N GLU A 84 -11.06 12.43 8.67
CA GLU A 84 -11.19 13.46 9.71
C GLU A 84 -11.06 12.88 11.12
N LEU A 85 -11.53 11.65 11.35
CA LEU A 85 -11.39 10.98 12.64
C LEU A 85 -9.94 10.60 12.93
N THR A 86 -9.23 10.12 11.92
CA THR A 86 -7.81 9.79 12.01
C THR A 86 -6.97 11.04 12.28
N LEU A 87 -7.23 12.11 11.54
CA LEU A 87 -6.56 13.41 11.73
C LEU A 87 -6.87 14.02 13.10
N ALA A 88 -8.12 13.97 13.56
CA ALA A 88 -8.51 14.46 14.88
C ALA A 88 -7.82 13.68 16.01
N ALA A 89 -7.48 12.42 15.80
CA ALA A 89 -6.68 11.61 16.73
C ALA A 89 -5.18 11.90 16.66
N GLY A 90 -4.72 12.79 15.79
CA GLY A 90 -3.30 13.10 15.58
C GLY A 90 -2.53 11.98 14.86
N ALA A 91 -3.24 11.11 14.14
CA ALA A 91 -2.65 9.99 13.41
C ALA A 91 -2.50 10.29 11.90
N ILE A 92 -1.67 9.52 11.23
CA ILE A 92 -1.54 9.54 9.75
C ILE A 92 -2.44 8.48 9.17
N GLN A 93 -3.26 8.84 8.17
CA GLN A 93 -4.04 7.88 7.40
C GLN A 93 -3.30 7.49 6.12
N VAL A 94 -3.32 6.19 5.81
CA VAL A 94 -2.79 5.64 4.55
C VAL A 94 -3.79 4.70 3.89
N GLY A 95 -3.97 4.83 2.59
CA GLY A 95 -4.83 3.95 1.80
C GLY A 95 -4.13 2.64 1.46
N LEU A 96 -4.80 1.51 1.68
CA LEU A 96 -4.25 0.17 1.49
C LEU A 96 -4.81 -0.59 0.27
N CYS A 97 -5.51 0.08 -0.63
CA CYS A 97 -6.06 -0.54 -1.83
C CYS A 97 -4.94 -0.80 -2.86
N ALA A 98 -4.45 -2.03 -2.95
CA ALA A 98 -3.34 -2.40 -3.82
C ALA A 98 -3.69 -2.27 -5.32
N GLY A 99 -4.53 -3.08 -5.89
CA GLY A 99 -4.95 -2.96 -7.29
C GLY A 99 -4.09 -3.70 -8.32
N ALA A 100 -2.96 -4.28 -7.93
CA ALA A 100 -2.14 -5.13 -8.80
C ALA A 100 -2.39 -6.62 -8.52
N LYS A 101 -2.21 -7.48 -9.52
CA LYS A 101 -2.41 -8.94 -9.37
C LYS A 101 -1.22 -9.67 -8.72
N THR A 102 -0.15 -8.96 -8.42
CA THR A 102 1.02 -9.51 -7.72
C THR A 102 0.61 -10.04 -6.34
N GLY A 103 0.98 -11.28 -6.02
CA GLY A 103 0.61 -11.92 -4.74
C GLY A 103 -0.80 -12.56 -4.70
N THR A 104 -1.59 -12.47 -5.76
CA THR A 104 -2.95 -13.07 -5.82
C THR A 104 -2.96 -14.57 -5.48
N GLU A 105 -1.95 -15.32 -5.90
CA GLU A 105 -1.83 -16.76 -5.59
C GLU A 105 -1.76 -17.03 -4.08
N LYS A 106 -1.05 -16.17 -3.32
CA LYS A 106 -0.99 -16.28 -1.86
C LYS A 106 -2.36 -15.97 -1.23
N ALA A 107 -3.10 -15.01 -1.78
CA ALA A 107 -4.46 -14.71 -1.32
C ALA A 107 -5.42 -15.88 -1.58
N GLU A 108 -5.30 -16.58 -2.70
CA GLU A 108 -6.11 -17.74 -3.04
C GLU A 108 -5.85 -18.97 -2.16
N ALA A 109 -4.78 -18.97 -1.39
CA ALA A 109 -4.55 -20.00 -0.37
C ALA A 109 -5.50 -19.88 0.84
N ILE A 110 -6.04 -18.68 1.10
CA ILE A 110 -6.92 -18.39 2.24
C ILE A 110 -8.29 -17.85 1.85
N LEU A 111 -8.45 -17.39 0.61
CA LEU A 111 -9.70 -16.87 0.07
C LEU A 111 -10.21 -17.73 -1.10
N PRO A 112 -11.53 -17.81 -1.30
CA PRO A 112 -12.09 -18.48 -2.46
C PRO A 112 -11.60 -17.87 -3.79
N ARG A 113 -11.34 -18.69 -4.79
CA ARG A 113 -10.86 -18.26 -6.11
C ARG A 113 -11.77 -17.26 -6.82
N ASN A 114 -13.07 -17.34 -6.58
CA ASN A 114 -14.06 -16.41 -7.12
C ASN A 114 -14.19 -15.10 -6.35
N THR A 115 -13.33 -14.86 -5.34
CA THR A 115 -13.26 -13.57 -4.65
C THR A 115 -12.83 -12.48 -5.62
N CYS A 116 -13.40 -11.27 -5.46
CA CYS A 116 -13.06 -10.09 -6.24
C CYS A 116 -11.54 -9.87 -6.29
N ASP A 117 -11.00 -9.58 -7.48
CA ASP A 117 -9.55 -9.38 -7.69
C ASP A 117 -8.98 -8.25 -6.83
N LEU A 118 -9.76 -7.20 -6.54
CA LEU A 118 -9.31 -6.12 -5.67
C LEU A 118 -9.11 -6.59 -4.23
N ILE A 119 -10.00 -7.47 -3.73
CA ILE A 119 -9.88 -8.07 -2.40
C ILE A 119 -8.66 -8.99 -2.37
N LYS A 120 -8.50 -9.86 -3.37
CA LYS A 120 -7.32 -10.73 -3.47
C LYS A 120 -6.03 -9.94 -3.55
N SER A 121 -6.06 -8.77 -4.20
CA SER A 121 -4.89 -7.89 -4.33
C SER A 121 -4.40 -7.41 -2.96
N PHE A 122 -5.24 -6.78 -2.13
CA PHE A 122 -4.76 -6.26 -0.86
C PHE A 122 -4.33 -7.37 0.12
N VAL A 123 -5.05 -8.50 0.15
CA VAL A 123 -4.67 -9.67 0.95
C VAL A 123 -3.35 -10.25 0.45
N GLY A 124 -3.20 -10.40 -0.86
CA GLY A 124 -1.99 -10.91 -1.49
C GLY A 124 -0.76 -10.05 -1.21
N PHE A 125 -0.91 -8.72 -1.24
CA PHE A 125 0.18 -7.79 -0.91
C PHE A 125 0.67 -7.96 0.53
N LYS A 126 -0.24 -8.17 1.50
CA LYS A 126 0.15 -8.47 2.88
C LYS A 126 0.85 -9.82 2.99
N LEU A 127 0.25 -10.89 2.45
CA LEU A 127 0.80 -12.23 2.55
C LEU A 127 2.12 -12.41 1.79
N ALA A 128 2.32 -11.64 0.74
CA ALA A 128 3.56 -11.60 -0.02
C ALA A 128 4.58 -10.59 0.53
N ARG A 129 4.21 -9.79 1.54
CA ARG A 129 5.06 -8.76 2.16
C ARG A 129 5.60 -7.75 1.14
N LEU A 130 4.73 -7.28 0.26
CA LEU A 130 5.11 -6.40 -0.85
C LEU A 130 4.85 -4.91 -0.58
N CYS A 131 3.97 -4.59 0.38
CA CYS A 131 3.50 -3.23 0.58
C CYS A 131 4.06 -2.60 1.86
N PRO A 132 4.95 -1.61 1.76
CA PRO A 132 5.51 -0.94 2.92
C PRO A 132 4.46 -0.19 3.74
N TYR A 133 3.36 0.26 3.12
CA TYR A 133 2.26 0.92 3.84
C TYR A 133 1.56 -0.03 4.81
N VAL A 134 1.25 -1.24 4.38
CA VAL A 134 0.61 -2.25 5.25
C VAL A 134 1.49 -2.58 6.44
N GLU A 135 2.80 -2.75 6.20
CA GLU A 135 3.77 -3.10 7.25
C GLU A 135 4.06 -1.91 8.19
N SER A 136 3.77 -0.68 7.78
CA SER A 136 3.92 0.50 8.64
C SER A 136 2.72 0.80 9.52
N CYS A 137 1.55 0.18 9.30
CA CYS A 137 0.33 0.45 10.05
C CYS A 137 0.39 -0.03 11.49
N ASP A 138 -0.13 0.79 12.41
CA ASP A 138 -0.39 0.43 13.81
C ASP A 138 -1.81 -0.14 13.99
N LEU A 139 -2.74 0.28 13.14
CA LEU A 139 -4.13 -0.17 13.09
C LEU A 139 -4.61 -0.15 11.64
N ILE A 140 -5.44 -1.11 11.26
CA ILE A 140 -6.12 -1.13 9.97
C ILE A 140 -7.63 -1.09 10.18
N VAL A 141 -8.29 -0.19 9.46
CA VAL A 141 -9.75 -0.01 9.51
C VAL A 141 -10.36 -0.41 8.18
N GLY A 142 -11.27 -1.37 8.23
CA GLY A 142 -12.02 -1.86 7.08
C GLY A 142 -13.46 -1.39 7.11
N GLU A 143 -13.93 -0.77 6.04
CA GLU A 143 -15.34 -0.40 5.86
C GLU A 143 -16.21 -1.62 5.50
N THR A 144 -17.48 -1.61 5.85
CA THR A 144 -18.38 -2.78 5.72
C THR A 144 -19.37 -2.64 4.56
N THR A 145 -19.06 -1.87 3.54
CA THR A 145 -19.92 -1.62 2.37
C THR A 145 -19.98 -2.78 1.37
N CYS A 146 -19.09 -3.76 1.51
CA CYS A 146 -18.99 -4.92 0.62
C CYS A 146 -18.92 -6.23 1.42
N ASP A 147 -19.82 -7.18 1.15
CA ASP A 147 -19.83 -8.47 1.87
C ASP A 147 -18.56 -9.29 1.68
N GLY A 148 -17.96 -9.22 0.49
CA GLY A 148 -16.69 -9.87 0.21
C GLY A 148 -15.55 -9.31 1.08
N LYS A 149 -15.48 -8.00 1.27
CA LYS A 149 -14.51 -7.36 2.16
C LYS A 149 -14.74 -7.74 3.61
N LYS A 150 -15.99 -7.69 4.10
CA LYS A 150 -16.32 -8.10 5.48
C LYS A 150 -15.76 -9.47 5.81
N LYS A 151 -15.94 -10.44 4.89
CA LYS A 151 -15.41 -11.80 5.08
C LYS A 151 -13.87 -11.87 4.93
N ALA A 152 -13.32 -11.11 4.00
CA ALA A 152 -11.88 -11.05 3.84
C ALA A 152 -11.18 -10.44 5.06
N TYR A 153 -11.80 -9.47 5.74
CA TYR A 153 -11.24 -8.86 6.96
C TYR A 153 -11.14 -9.86 8.11
N GLU A 154 -12.09 -10.80 8.23
CA GLU A 154 -12.00 -11.87 9.22
C GLU A 154 -10.73 -12.71 9.05
N ALA A 155 -10.40 -13.07 7.81
CA ALA A 155 -9.16 -13.79 7.51
C ALA A 155 -7.91 -12.88 7.56
N PHE A 156 -8.04 -11.60 7.19
CA PHE A 156 -6.93 -10.65 7.18
C PHE A 156 -6.47 -10.26 8.59
N ALA A 157 -7.38 -10.27 9.57
CA ALA A 157 -7.08 -9.95 10.96
C ALA A 157 -6.08 -10.92 11.61
N ASP A 158 -5.89 -12.12 11.06
CA ASP A 158 -4.86 -13.06 11.51
C ASP A 158 -3.43 -12.62 11.12
N TYR A 159 -3.31 -11.65 10.19
CA TYR A 159 -2.03 -11.22 9.61
C TYR A 159 -1.71 -9.74 9.85
N ALA A 160 -2.69 -8.95 10.26
CA ALA A 160 -2.53 -7.51 10.46
C ALA A 160 -3.42 -6.99 11.59
N PRO A 161 -3.03 -5.91 12.28
CA PRO A 161 -3.82 -5.33 13.37
C PRO A 161 -5.09 -4.64 12.82
N MET A 162 -6.26 -5.24 13.02
CA MET A 162 -7.55 -4.69 12.59
C MET A 162 -8.45 -4.35 13.79
#